data_31ea4e1a560466b4f10a6c43e32a8336
#
_entry.id   31ea4e1a560466b4f10a6c43e32a8336
#
_cell.length_a   1.000
_cell.length_b   1.000
_cell.length_c   1.000
_cell.angle_alpha   90.00
_cell.angle_beta   90.00
_cell.angle_gamma   90.00
#
_symmetry.space_group_name_H-M   'P 1'
#
loop_
_entity.id
_entity.type
_entity.pdbx_description
1 polymer ?
#
loop_
_entity_poly.entity_id
_entity_poly.type
_entity_poly.pdbx_seq_one_letter_code
_entity_poly.pdbx_strand_id
1 'polypeptide(L)'
;MKILLLADQAEPTLWEHLDKRKLEGVELVLACGDLPASYLSFLTCFTAAPILYIRGNHDDRYAQNPPEGCLCIEDQVVTVGGLRILGLGGSMRYNRGVNQYTEKQMRQRVQKLRFKLWRSGGIDILMTHSPARSLGDDTDLAHTGFKTFLDVMEKYENAIPYFDIPMQHISDRVLSA
;
A
#
# COMPACT_ATOMS: atom_id res chain seq x y z
N MET A 1 9.60 13.68 -7.21
CA MET A 1 8.55 13.61 -6.16
C MET A 1 9.09 12.80 -4.99
N LYS A 2 9.03 13.36 -3.77
CA LYS A 2 9.42 12.66 -2.53
C LYS A 2 8.22 11.90 -1.97
N ILE A 3 8.33 10.56 -1.87
CA ILE A 3 7.24 9.70 -1.41
C ILE A 3 7.64 9.10 -0.05
N LEU A 4 6.75 9.20 0.94
CA LEU A 4 6.87 8.52 2.22
C LEU A 4 6.07 7.22 2.18
N LEU A 5 6.73 6.10 2.49
CA LEU A 5 6.09 4.78 2.60
C LEU A 5 5.92 4.40 4.06
N LEU A 6 4.73 3.90 4.40
CA LEU A 6 4.37 3.45 5.75
C LEU A 6 3.68 2.09 5.65
N ALA A 7 4.05 1.15 6.53
CA ALA A 7 3.41 -0.16 6.63
C ALA A 7 3.59 -0.75 8.04
N ASP A 8 2.69 -1.63 8.47
CA ASP A 8 2.69 -2.46 9.68
C ASP A 8 2.77 -1.74 11.00
N GLN A 9 3.71 -0.85 11.18
CA GLN A 9 3.93 -0.17 12.46
C GLN A 9 3.93 1.34 12.31
N ALA A 10 3.29 2.02 13.26
CA ALA A 10 3.41 3.46 13.36
C ALA A 10 4.85 3.84 13.73
N GLU A 11 5.49 4.65 12.91
CA GLU A 11 6.86 5.13 13.15
C GLU A 11 6.87 6.06 14.38
N PRO A 12 7.59 5.73 15.47
CA PRO A 12 7.56 6.52 16.72
C PRO A 12 7.94 7.99 16.52
N THR A 13 8.85 8.26 15.58
CA THR A 13 9.28 9.64 15.29
C THR A 13 8.29 10.41 14.42
N LEU A 14 7.24 9.76 13.93
CA LEU A 14 6.10 10.38 13.24
C LEU A 14 4.81 10.32 14.08
N TRP A 15 4.84 9.72 15.25
CA TRP A 15 3.67 9.51 16.13
C TRP A 15 3.91 10.05 17.53
N GLU A 16 4.74 9.36 18.33
CA GLU A 16 4.96 9.69 19.76
C GLU A 16 5.90 10.89 19.95
N HIS A 17 6.90 11.01 19.10
CA HIS A 17 7.96 12.02 19.16
C HIS A 17 8.12 12.71 17.81
N LEU A 18 7.05 13.38 17.35
CA LEU A 18 6.95 13.93 15.99
C LEU A 18 8.17 14.78 15.60
N ASP A 19 8.99 14.22 14.71
CA ASP A 19 10.04 14.97 14.00
C ASP A 19 9.52 15.45 12.64
N LYS A 20 9.04 16.69 12.60
CA LYS A 20 8.49 17.33 11.40
C LYS A 20 9.46 17.34 10.21
N ARG A 21 10.78 17.26 10.45
CA ARG A 21 11.79 17.23 9.37
C ARG A 21 11.64 16.00 8.48
N LYS A 22 11.13 14.89 9.01
CA LYS A 22 10.84 13.67 8.23
C LYS A 22 9.73 13.88 7.21
N LEU A 23 8.80 14.80 7.46
CA LEU A 23 7.71 15.16 6.57
C LEU A 23 8.08 16.30 5.59
N GLU A 24 9.25 16.93 5.78
CA GLU A 24 9.67 18.05 4.96
C GLU A 24 9.90 17.64 3.51
N GLY A 25 9.25 18.32 2.59
CA GLY A 25 9.33 18.05 1.15
C GLY A 25 8.64 16.75 0.71
N VAL A 26 7.92 16.04 1.60
CA VAL A 26 7.07 14.91 1.21
C VAL A 26 5.90 15.42 0.37
N GLU A 27 5.71 14.85 -0.81
CA GLU A 27 4.67 15.23 -1.78
C GLU A 27 3.56 14.18 -1.87
N LEU A 28 3.80 12.96 -1.36
CA LEU A 28 2.86 11.85 -1.33
C LEU A 28 3.19 10.90 -0.18
N VAL A 29 2.15 10.41 0.52
CA VAL A 29 2.28 9.34 1.52
C VAL A 29 1.51 8.12 1.03
N LEU A 30 2.15 6.95 1.03
CA LEU A 30 1.55 5.66 0.71
C LEU A 30 1.55 4.78 1.96
N ALA A 31 0.37 4.48 2.49
CA ALA A 31 0.16 3.62 3.66
C ALA A 31 -0.28 2.23 3.20
N CYS A 32 0.64 1.26 3.24
CA CYS A 32 0.49 -0.07 2.65
C CYS A 32 -0.28 -1.07 3.53
N GLY A 33 -0.97 -0.63 4.57
CA GLY A 33 -1.82 -1.46 5.42
C GLY A 33 -1.23 -1.75 6.80
N ASP A 34 -2.07 -2.34 7.67
CA ASP A 34 -1.78 -2.73 9.06
C ASP A 34 -1.26 -1.58 9.94
N LEU A 35 -1.82 -0.38 9.73
CA LEU A 35 -1.51 0.83 10.49
C LEU A 35 -2.72 1.29 11.33
N PRO A 36 -2.54 1.88 12.51
CA PRO A 36 -3.65 2.49 13.24
C PRO A 36 -4.30 3.62 12.44
N ALA A 37 -5.65 3.60 12.29
CA ALA A 37 -6.38 4.68 11.60
C ALA A 37 -6.10 6.05 12.22
N SER A 38 -5.99 6.13 13.55
CA SER A 38 -5.66 7.34 14.29
C SER A 38 -4.25 7.88 13.95
N TYR A 39 -3.29 6.99 13.67
CA TYR A 39 -1.96 7.40 13.23
C TYR A 39 -2.00 8.09 11.87
N LEU A 40 -2.70 7.51 10.89
CA LEU A 40 -2.83 8.12 9.57
C LEU A 40 -3.61 9.44 9.64
N SER A 41 -4.71 9.48 10.41
CA SER A 41 -5.47 10.71 10.64
C SER A 41 -4.62 11.79 11.33
N PHE A 42 -3.77 11.41 12.29
CA PHE A 42 -2.84 12.34 12.94
C PHE A 42 -1.85 12.97 11.93
N LEU A 43 -1.29 12.17 11.03
CA LEU A 43 -0.34 12.67 10.04
C LEU A 43 -0.94 13.74 9.12
N THR A 44 -2.25 13.68 8.81
CA THR A 44 -2.91 14.71 8.00
C THR A 44 -2.85 16.11 8.61
N CYS A 45 -2.64 16.22 9.92
CA CYS A 45 -2.46 17.52 10.61
C CYS A 45 -1.08 18.14 10.39
N PHE A 46 -0.10 17.37 9.89
CA PHE A 46 1.30 17.79 9.82
C PHE A 46 1.90 17.77 8.43
N THR A 47 1.17 17.27 7.44
CA THR A 47 1.58 17.32 6.03
C THR A 47 0.42 17.75 5.14
N ALA A 48 0.74 18.52 4.10
CA ALA A 48 -0.21 18.85 3.03
C ALA A 48 -0.20 17.77 1.92
N ALA A 49 0.73 16.82 1.98
CA ALA A 49 0.80 15.73 1.02
C ALA A 49 -0.45 14.82 1.15
N PRO A 50 -1.07 14.40 0.05
CA PRO A 50 -2.15 13.44 0.11
C PRO A 50 -1.66 12.13 0.70
N ILE A 51 -2.45 11.54 1.59
CA ILE A 51 -2.20 10.21 2.17
C ILE A 51 -3.12 9.22 1.49
N LEU A 52 -2.55 8.31 0.70
CA LEU A 52 -3.26 7.21 0.08
C LEU A 52 -3.06 5.96 0.92
N TYR A 53 -4.13 5.17 1.12
CA TYR A 53 -4.01 3.93 1.86
C TYR A 53 -4.73 2.77 1.19
N ILE A 54 -4.24 1.58 1.47
CA ILE A 54 -4.90 0.29 1.27
C ILE A 54 -4.99 -0.43 2.60
N ARG A 55 -5.81 -1.47 2.68
CA ARG A 55 -5.98 -2.26 3.90
C ARG A 55 -5.01 -3.44 3.92
N GLY A 56 -4.40 -3.66 5.07
CA GLY A 56 -3.76 -4.93 5.39
C GLY A 56 -4.75 -5.93 5.97
N ASN A 57 -4.26 -7.09 6.38
CA ASN A 57 -5.11 -8.16 6.92
C ASN A 57 -5.57 -7.94 8.37
N HIS A 58 -5.01 -6.94 9.06
CA HIS A 58 -5.41 -6.54 10.41
C HIS A 58 -6.25 -5.26 10.46
N ASP A 59 -6.61 -4.69 9.30
CA ASP A 59 -7.36 -3.43 9.18
C ASP A 59 -8.90 -3.61 9.12
N ASP A 60 -9.46 -4.64 9.76
CA ASP A 60 -10.91 -4.91 9.80
C ASP A 60 -11.71 -3.75 10.37
N ARG A 61 -11.14 -3.00 11.32
CA ARG A 61 -11.78 -1.84 11.92
C ARG A 61 -11.95 -0.65 10.97
N TYR A 62 -11.20 -0.59 9.88
CA TYR A 62 -11.30 0.49 8.89
C TYR A 62 -12.67 0.53 8.18
N ALA A 63 -13.43 -0.56 8.20
CA ALA A 63 -14.81 -0.56 7.69
C ALA A 63 -15.75 0.33 8.53
N GLN A 64 -15.46 0.49 9.83
CA GLN A 64 -16.26 1.26 10.77
C GLN A 64 -15.60 2.61 11.10
N ASN A 65 -14.28 2.62 11.22
CA ASN A 65 -13.48 3.78 11.60
C ASN A 65 -12.31 3.94 10.61
N PRO A 66 -12.56 4.43 9.39
CA PRO A 66 -11.49 4.66 8.41
C PRO A 66 -10.57 5.81 8.84
N PRO A 67 -9.33 5.86 8.35
CA PRO A 67 -8.45 7.02 8.56
C PRO A 67 -9.07 8.30 7.99
N GLU A 68 -9.31 9.30 8.85
CA GLU A 68 -9.88 10.59 8.44
C GLU A 68 -8.87 11.42 7.65
N GLY A 69 -9.35 12.10 6.61
CA GLY A 69 -8.49 12.92 5.74
C GLY A 69 -7.59 12.13 4.78
N CYS A 70 -7.65 10.79 4.81
CA CYS A 70 -6.90 9.91 3.93
C CYS A 70 -7.79 9.33 2.81
N LEU A 71 -7.20 9.00 1.67
CA LEU A 71 -7.91 8.43 0.52
C LEU A 71 -7.66 6.92 0.42
N CYS A 72 -8.73 6.12 0.55
CA CYS A 72 -8.67 4.69 0.26
C CYS A 72 -8.58 4.46 -1.25
N ILE A 73 -7.52 3.78 -1.69
CA ILE A 73 -7.32 3.42 -3.10
C ILE A 73 -7.47 1.92 -3.36
N GLU A 74 -8.10 1.20 -2.44
CA GLU A 74 -8.38 -0.22 -2.59
C GLU A 74 -9.17 -0.50 -3.88
N ASP A 75 -8.68 -1.42 -4.73
CA ASP A 75 -9.25 -1.75 -6.04
C ASP A 75 -9.46 -0.53 -6.96
N GLN A 76 -8.53 0.43 -6.91
CA GLN A 76 -8.59 1.64 -7.71
C GLN A 76 -7.26 1.93 -8.39
N VAL A 77 -7.33 2.65 -9.52
CA VAL A 77 -6.19 3.33 -10.13
C VAL A 77 -6.42 4.81 -9.95
N VAL A 78 -5.52 5.48 -9.26
CA VAL A 78 -5.55 6.93 -9.02
C VAL A 78 -4.32 7.60 -9.62
N THR A 79 -4.42 8.89 -9.94
CA THR A 79 -3.27 9.65 -10.44
C THR A 79 -2.97 10.79 -9.48
N VAL A 80 -1.75 10.84 -8.97
CA VAL A 80 -1.25 11.89 -8.08
C VAL A 80 0.11 12.35 -8.57
N GLY A 81 0.28 13.66 -8.78
CA GLY A 81 1.53 14.24 -9.27
C GLY A 81 2.00 13.64 -10.61
N GLY A 82 1.07 13.17 -11.45
CA GLY A 82 1.37 12.51 -12.72
C GLY A 82 1.63 10.99 -12.61
N LEU A 83 1.80 10.43 -11.40
CA LEU A 83 1.98 9.00 -11.19
C LEU A 83 0.64 8.28 -11.08
N ARG A 84 0.48 7.20 -11.83
CA ARG A 84 -0.70 6.31 -11.83
C ARG A 84 -0.46 5.18 -10.85
N ILE A 85 -1.25 5.10 -9.80
CA ILE A 85 -1.06 4.21 -8.66
C ILE A 85 -2.22 3.22 -8.60
N LEU A 86 -1.92 1.92 -8.65
CA LEU A 86 -2.89 0.84 -8.43
C LEU A 86 -2.77 0.36 -6.99
N GLY A 87 -3.87 0.40 -6.20
CA GLY A 87 -3.93 -0.14 -4.86
C GLY A 87 -4.60 -1.51 -4.79
N LEU A 88 -3.93 -2.49 -4.17
CA LEU A 88 -4.41 -3.86 -3.96
C LEU A 88 -4.02 -4.34 -2.56
N GLY A 89 -4.88 -4.12 -1.58
CA GLY A 89 -4.63 -4.51 -0.20
C GLY A 89 -4.95 -5.98 0.12
N GLY A 90 -4.65 -6.35 1.36
CA GLY A 90 -4.88 -7.66 1.95
C GLY A 90 -3.78 -8.68 1.71
N SER A 91 -3.87 -9.81 2.42
CA SER A 91 -2.87 -10.88 2.39
C SER A 91 -3.40 -12.19 1.78
N MET A 92 -2.49 -13.14 1.55
CA MET A 92 -2.86 -14.53 1.26
C MET A 92 -3.69 -15.08 2.41
N ARG A 93 -4.74 -15.84 2.07
CA ARG A 93 -5.64 -16.41 3.08
C ARG A 93 -4.95 -17.50 3.89
N TYR A 94 -4.80 -17.28 5.19
CA TYR A 94 -4.30 -18.25 6.16
C TYR A 94 -5.35 -18.60 7.24
N ASN A 95 -6.40 -17.78 7.39
CA ASN A 95 -7.53 -18.05 8.30
C ASN A 95 -8.85 -17.53 7.71
N ARG A 96 -9.89 -17.27 8.55
CA ARG A 96 -11.18 -16.71 8.13
C ARG A 96 -11.29 -15.19 8.32
N GLY A 97 -10.16 -14.50 8.46
CA GLY A 97 -10.13 -13.04 8.63
C GLY A 97 -10.63 -12.30 7.38
N VAL A 98 -11.00 -11.04 7.57
CA VAL A 98 -11.30 -10.11 6.48
C VAL A 98 -9.99 -9.70 5.78
N ASN A 99 -10.09 -9.10 4.61
CA ASN A 99 -8.92 -8.67 3.81
C ASN A 99 -7.91 -9.78 3.52
N GLN A 100 -8.37 -11.04 3.50
CA GLN A 100 -7.56 -12.20 3.14
C GLN A 100 -8.12 -12.88 1.91
N TYR A 101 -7.29 -13.11 0.91
CA TYR A 101 -7.71 -13.55 -0.41
C TYR A 101 -6.94 -14.80 -0.86
N THR A 102 -7.63 -15.68 -1.58
CA THR A 102 -6.96 -16.72 -2.35
C THR A 102 -6.35 -16.10 -3.62
N GLU A 103 -5.38 -16.77 -4.22
CA GLU A 103 -4.80 -16.40 -5.52
C GLU A 103 -5.89 -16.15 -6.58
N LYS A 104 -6.91 -17.03 -6.63
CA LYS A 104 -8.06 -16.88 -7.55
C LYS A 104 -8.85 -15.59 -7.29
N GLN A 105 -9.09 -15.25 -6.04
CA GLN A 105 -9.81 -14.03 -5.67
C GLN A 105 -8.99 -12.77 -6.00
N MET A 106 -7.68 -12.78 -5.72
CA MET A 106 -6.80 -11.66 -6.07
C MET A 106 -6.77 -11.46 -7.59
N ARG A 107 -6.64 -12.54 -8.36
CA ARG A 107 -6.73 -12.49 -9.83
C ARG A 107 -8.07 -11.93 -10.32
N GLN A 108 -9.18 -12.30 -9.70
CA GLN A 108 -10.51 -11.75 -10.03
C GLN A 108 -10.60 -10.24 -9.73
N ARG A 109 -10.00 -9.75 -8.64
CA ARG A 109 -9.91 -8.31 -8.33
C ARG A 109 -9.19 -7.57 -9.45
N VAL A 110 -8.01 -8.04 -9.85
CA VAL A 110 -7.24 -7.44 -10.96
C VAL A 110 -8.03 -7.49 -12.28
N GLN A 111 -8.73 -8.61 -12.57
CA GLN A 111 -9.55 -8.72 -13.78
C GLN A 111 -10.68 -7.69 -13.83
N LYS A 112 -11.34 -7.42 -12.71
CA LYS A 112 -12.38 -6.36 -12.62
C LYS A 112 -11.83 -4.97 -12.90
N LEU A 113 -10.55 -4.75 -12.66
CA LEU A 113 -9.88 -3.47 -12.88
C LEU A 113 -9.39 -3.27 -14.33
N ARG A 114 -9.53 -4.28 -15.22
CA ARG A 114 -9.00 -4.23 -16.60
C ARG A 114 -9.42 -2.97 -17.38
N PHE A 115 -10.66 -2.54 -17.23
CA PHE A 115 -11.16 -1.34 -17.91
C PHE A 115 -10.52 -0.06 -17.33
N LYS A 116 -10.40 0.03 -16.00
CA LYS A 116 -9.75 1.16 -15.34
C LYS A 116 -8.26 1.24 -15.74
N LEU A 117 -7.57 0.11 -15.74
CA LEU A 117 -6.16 -0.02 -16.13
C LEU A 117 -5.93 0.34 -17.60
N TRP A 118 -6.84 -0.06 -18.49
CA TRP A 118 -6.79 0.33 -19.89
C TRP A 118 -7.04 1.84 -20.06
N ARG A 119 -8.04 2.38 -19.38
CA ARG A 119 -8.38 3.80 -19.45
C ARG A 119 -7.28 4.70 -18.90
N SER A 120 -6.55 4.27 -17.88
CA SER A 120 -5.40 5.01 -17.31
C SER A 120 -4.15 4.95 -18.19
N GLY A 121 -4.12 4.10 -19.21
CA GLY A 121 -2.92 3.88 -20.02
C GLY A 121 -1.82 3.10 -19.28
N GLY A 122 -2.17 2.35 -18.23
CA GLY A 122 -1.24 1.58 -17.41
C GLY A 122 -1.09 2.09 -15.99
N ILE A 123 -0.04 1.67 -15.31
CA ILE A 123 0.32 2.09 -13.96
C ILE A 123 1.82 2.37 -13.86
N ASP A 124 2.20 3.26 -12.96
CA ASP A 124 3.59 3.60 -12.64
C ASP A 124 3.98 3.03 -11.26
N ILE A 125 2.98 2.83 -10.38
CA ILE A 125 3.17 2.27 -9.04
C ILE A 125 2.12 1.17 -8.82
N LEU A 126 2.59 -0.01 -8.37
CA LEU A 126 1.76 -1.07 -7.82
C LEU A 126 1.92 -1.04 -6.28
N MET A 127 0.90 -0.53 -5.58
CA MET A 127 0.84 -0.45 -4.13
C MET A 127 0.08 -1.67 -3.59
N THR A 128 0.77 -2.52 -2.82
CA THR A 128 0.19 -3.74 -2.23
C THR A 128 0.55 -3.85 -0.75
N HIS A 129 -0.23 -4.61 0.02
CA HIS A 129 0.14 -4.96 1.39
C HIS A 129 1.03 -6.21 1.37
N SER A 130 0.57 -7.31 0.78
CA SER A 130 1.42 -8.48 0.61
C SER A 130 2.42 -8.33 -0.53
N PRO A 131 3.59 -8.97 -0.45
CA PRO A 131 4.58 -8.98 -1.53
C PRO A 131 4.10 -9.73 -2.77
N ALA A 132 4.82 -9.59 -3.87
CA ALA A 132 4.72 -10.51 -4.99
C ALA A 132 5.45 -11.81 -4.66
N ARG A 133 4.96 -12.94 -5.19
CA ARG A 133 5.56 -14.26 -4.97
C ARG A 133 7.04 -14.26 -5.30
N SER A 134 7.87 -14.77 -4.39
CA SER A 134 9.33 -14.84 -4.51
C SER A 134 10.05 -13.48 -4.57
N LEU A 135 9.35 -12.39 -4.25
CA LEU A 135 9.92 -11.05 -4.13
C LEU A 135 9.65 -10.49 -2.73
N GLY A 136 10.47 -10.88 -1.75
CA GLY A 136 10.34 -10.44 -0.36
C GLY A 136 9.27 -11.19 0.42
N ASP A 137 8.69 -12.27 -0.11
CA ASP A 137 7.77 -13.14 0.61
C ASP A 137 8.55 -14.13 1.52
N ASP A 138 7.87 -14.61 2.56
CA ASP A 138 8.39 -15.61 3.48
C ASP A 138 7.75 -16.98 3.22
N THR A 139 8.22 -17.99 3.93
CA THR A 139 7.78 -19.39 3.80
C THR A 139 6.44 -19.66 4.47
N ASP A 140 5.99 -18.79 5.38
CA ASP A 140 4.69 -18.96 6.03
C ASP A 140 3.53 -18.45 5.15
N LEU A 141 2.30 -18.92 5.44
CA LEU A 141 1.13 -18.61 4.63
C LEU A 141 0.71 -17.13 4.72
N ALA A 142 0.95 -16.46 5.85
CA ALA A 142 0.55 -15.07 6.04
C ALA A 142 1.40 -14.11 5.20
N HIS A 143 2.70 -14.42 5.09
CA HIS A 143 3.68 -13.61 4.36
C HIS A 143 3.96 -14.17 2.94
N THR A 144 3.21 -15.19 2.53
CA THR A 144 3.28 -15.71 1.17
C THR A 144 2.75 -14.68 0.17
N GLY A 145 3.55 -14.33 -0.82
CA GLY A 145 3.18 -13.37 -1.86
C GLY A 145 2.23 -13.92 -2.94
N PHE A 146 1.58 -13.02 -3.69
CA PHE A 146 0.69 -13.39 -4.79
C PHE A 146 1.42 -13.50 -6.13
N LYS A 147 1.16 -14.57 -6.87
CA LYS A 147 1.61 -14.71 -8.28
C LYS A 147 0.95 -13.68 -9.19
N THR A 148 -0.31 -13.35 -8.91
CA THR A 148 -1.05 -12.31 -9.64
C THR A 148 -0.32 -10.97 -9.66
N PHE A 149 0.45 -10.63 -8.63
CA PHE A 149 1.22 -9.38 -8.61
C PHE A 149 2.41 -9.44 -9.58
N LEU A 150 3.04 -10.61 -9.74
CA LEU A 150 4.06 -10.80 -10.80
C LEU A 150 3.44 -10.60 -12.19
N ASP A 151 2.26 -11.18 -12.45
CA ASP A 151 1.55 -11.02 -13.72
C ASP A 151 1.25 -9.52 -14.02
N VAL A 152 0.92 -8.74 -12.98
CA VAL A 152 0.69 -7.28 -13.10
C VAL A 152 2.00 -6.54 -13.37
N MET A 153 3.06 -6.86 -12.65
CA MET A 153 4.38 -6.24 -12.82
C MET A 153 4.96 -6.54 -14.21
N GLU A 154 4.87 -7.78 -14.68
CA GLU A 154 5.31 -8.18 -16.02
C GLU A 154 4.53 -7.43 -17.10
N LYS A 155 3.22 -7.30 -16.93
CA LYS A 155 2.36 -6.59 -17.89
C LYS A 155 2.64 -5.09 -17.95
N TYR A 156 3.05 -4.49 -16.83
CA TYR A 156 3.36 -3.08 -16.70
C TYR A 156 4.81 -2.92 -16.25
N GLU A 157 5.77 -3.27 -17.13
CA GLU A 157 7.21 -3.38 -16.86
C GLU A 157 7.85 -2.15 -16.18
N ASN A 158 7.23 -0.97 -16.34
CA ASN A 158 7.70 0.26 -15.69
C ASN A 158 7.06 0.52 -14.31
N ALA A 159 6.16 -0.37 -13.85
CA ALA A 159 5.53 -0.19 -12.56
C ALA A 159 6.52 -0.54 -11.44
N ILE A 160 6.75 0.42 -10.56
CA ILE A 160 7.56 0.21 -9.36
C ILE A 160 6.65 -0.47 -8.31
N PRO A 161 6.98 -1.68 -7.85
CA PRO A 161 6.21 -2.32 -6.78
C PRO A 161 6.55 -1.68 -5.44
N TYR A 162 5.52 -1.23 -4.72
CA TYR A 162 5.62 -0.87 -3.31
C TYR A 162 4.74 -1.82 -2.51
N PHE A 163 5.36 -2.69 -1.75
CA PHE A 163 4.70 -3.63 -0.87
C PHE A 163 5.39 -3.62 0.50
N ASP A 164 4.69 -4.18 1.47
CA ASP A 164 5.25 -4.41 2.76
C ASP A 164 6.42 -5.39 2.65
N ILE A 165 7.58 -4.98 3.18
CA ILE A 165 8.72 -5.87 3.39
C ILE A 165 8.78 -6.07 4.89
N PRO A 166 8.75 -7.32 5.40
CA PRO A 166 8.86 -7.58 6.84
C PRO A 166 9.99 -6.78 7.46
N MET A 167 9.68 -6.07 8.56
CA MET A 167 10.46 -4.98 9.17
C MET A 167 11.88 -5.32 9.66
N GLN A 168 12.50 -6.40 9.23
CA GLN A 168 13.91 -6.66 9.59
C GLN A 168 14.93 -5.81 8.82
N HIS A 169 14.51 -5.05 7.78
CA HIS A 169 15.45 -4.36 6.90
C HIS A 169 15.01 -2.97 6.36
N ILE A 170 13.99 -2.30 6.93
CA ILE A 170 13.63 -0.96 6.43
C ILE A 170 13.83 0.10 7.51
N SER A 171 15.04 0.63 7.58
CA SER A 171 15.27 1.98 8.05
C SER A 171 14.93 2.96 6.90
N ASP A 172 13.95 3.84 7.13
CA ASP A 172 13.71 5.10 6.39
C ASP A 172 14.04 5.10 4.87
N ARG A 173 13.25 4.41 4.05
CA ARG A 173 13.38 4.59 2.59
C ARG A 173 12.57 5.79 2.11
N VAL A 174 13.23 6.93 2.03
CA VAL A 174 12.81 8.05 1.20
C VAL A 174 13.30 7.76 -0.21
N LEU A 175 12.38 7.51 -1.13
CA LEU A 175 12.71 7.35 -2.55
C LEU A 175 12.56 8.69 -3.26
N SER A 176 13.65 9.20 -3.83
CA SER A 176 13.63 10.29 -4.80
C SER A 176 13.58 9.67 -6.21
N ALA A 177 12.49 9.90 -6.92
CA ALA A 177 12.36 9.61 -8.34
C ALA A 177 12.58 10.89 -9.17
#